data_6f65da5f7a4404ae2a9d3c99db764c4b
#
_entry.id   6f65da5f7a4404ae2a9d3c99db764c4b
#
_cell.length_a   1.000
_cell.length_b   1.000
_cell.length_c   1.000
_cell.angle_alpha   90.00
_cell.angle_beta   90.00
_cell.angle_gamma   90.00
#
_symmetry.space_group_name_H-M   'P 1'
#
loop_
_entity.id
_entity.type
_entity.pdbx_description
1 polymer ?
#
loop_
_entity_poly.entity_id
_entity_poly.type
_entity_poly.pdbx_seq_one_letter_code
_entity_poly.pdbx_strand_id
1 'polypeptide(L)'
;MTPSTGPALGGVLSALEALGPAPASDWPGTPLPGNDFLTRFDEDLALLADLGVSAVRLGLDWARLQPAPGRVDDDWREWYANVLLSAQRHGIDVWLALHEHTVPAWFDDEGSFADGKATGLLWPRWVELAAELFGDRVSGWFPIVDPVGTAARWAHDPRKHEDALVNLAVA
;
A
#
# COMPACT_ATOMS: atom_id res chain seq x y z
N MET A 1 2.50 -29.01 15.42
CA MET A 1 3.20 -27.84 15.95
C MET A 1 2.25 -27.13 16.89
N THR A 2 2.60 -26.99 18.17
CA THR A 2 1.84 -26.17 19.11
C THR A 2 2.03 -24.69 18.72
N PRO A 3 0.98 -23.89 18.63
CA PRO A 3 1.13 -22.46 18.36
C PRO A 3 1.99 -21.82 19.46
N SER A 4 2.92 -20.98 19.06
CA SER A 4 3.72 -20.18 19.99
C SER A 4 2.76 -19.34 20.86
N THR A 5 2.90 -19.46 22.19
CA THR A 5 2.09 -18.71 23.15
C THR A 5 2.65 -17.32 23.45
N GLY A 6 3.70 -16.90 22.74
CA GLY A 6 4.27 -15.55 22.84
C GLY A 6 3.50 -14.54 21.99
N PRO A 7 3.70 -13.23 22.25
CA PRO A 7 3.15 -12.20 21.39
C PRO A 7 3.70 -12.34 19.96
N ALA A 8 2.82 -12.21 18.97
CA ALA A 8 3.26 -12.18 17.56
C ALA A 8 4.08 -10.91 17.31
N LEU A 9 5.24 -11.07 16.67
CA LEU A 9 6.07 -9.95 16.25
C LEU A 9 5.69 -9.57 14.82
N GLY A 10 5.29 -8.33 14.62
CA GLY A 10 4.93 -7.79 13.31
C GLY A 10 5.92 -6.74 12.82
N GLY A 11 6.04 -6.63 11.50
CA GLY A 11 6.83 -5.60 10.83
C GLY A 11 5.99 -4.73 9.91
N VAL A 12 6.55 -3.61 9.46
CA VAL A 12 5.94 -2.69 8.49
C VAL A 12 6.91 -2.43 7.36
N LEU A 13 6.43 -2.60 6.13
CA LEU A 13 7.13 -2.31 4.90
C LEU A 13 6.28 -1.31 4.11
N SER A 14 6.54 -0.02 4.32
CA SER A 14 5.90 1.05 3.55
C SER A 14 6.42 1.06 2.12
N ALA A 15 5.52 1.15 1.13
CA ALA A 15 5.91 1.24 -0.26
C ALA A 15 6.82 2.45 -0.54
N LEU A 16 6.52 3.61 0.05
CA LEU A 16 7.34 4.81 -0.12
C LEU A 16 8.76 4.64 0.43
N GLU A 17 8.89 4.07 1.62
CA GLU A 17 10.19 3.89 2.29
C GLU A 17 10.99 2.74 1.70
N ALA A 18 10.31 1.65 1.32
CA ALA A 18 10.94 0.46 0.80
C ALA A 18 11.32 0.58 -0.70
N LEU A 19 10.45 1.21 -1.51
CA LEU A 19 10.59 1.28 -2.96
C LEU A 19 11.00 2.66 -3.47
N GLY A 20 10.91 3.69 -2.62
CA GLY A 20 11.04 5.08 -3.02
C GLY A 20 9.78 5.62 -3.70
N PRO A 21 9.75 6.90 -4.10
CA PRO A 21 8.57 7.53 -4.68
C PRO A 21 8.22 6.95 -6.05
N ALA A 22 6.93 6.74 -6.29
CA ALA A 22 6.45 6.30 -7.59
C ALA A 22 6.53 7.44 -8.62
N PRO A 23 6.97 7.18 -9.86
CA PRO A 23 7.12 8.21 -10.89
C PRO A 23 5.81 8.94 -11.24
N ALA A 24 4.68 8.25 -11.08
CA ALA A 24 3.35 8.78 -11.40
C ALA A 24 2.57 9.23 -10.14
N SER A 25 3.25 9.41 -9.01
CA SER A 25 2.63 9.88 -7.78
C SER A 25 2.89 11.36 -7.57
N ASP A 26 1.96 12.03 -6.92
CA ASP A 26 2.08 13.43 -6.52
C ASP A 26 2.50 13.55 -5.03
N TRP A 27 3.50 12.77 -4.62
CA TRP A 27 4.03 12.85 -3.27
C TRP A 27 4.77 14.19 -3.05
N PRO A 28 4.32 15.05 -2.13
CA PRO A 28 4.90 16.38 -1.93
C PRO A 28 6.23 16.39 -1.15
N GLY A 29 6.67 15.23 -0.69
CA GLY A 29 7.88 15.09 0.13
C GLY A 29 9.18 15.00 -0.66
N THR A 30 10.30 15.02 0.05
CA THR A 30 11.62 14.74 -0.54
C THR A 30 11.68 13.28 -1.00
N PRO A 31 12.10 13.00 -2.24
CA PRO A 31 12.29 11.63 -2.70
C PRO A 31 13.24 10.84 -1.80
N LEU A 32 12.78 9.68 -1.33
CA LEU A 32 13.62 8.74 -0.60
C LEU A 32 14.16 7.70 -1.61
N PRO A 33 15.41 7.29 -1.50
CA PRO A 33 16.01 6.34 -2.45
C PRO A 33 15.48 4.92 -2.32
N GLY A 34 14.65 4.64 -1.30
CA GLY A 34 14.31 3.28 -0.90
C GLY A 34 15.46 2.61 -0.12
N ASN A 35 15.24 1.36 0.29
CA ASN A 35 16.20 0.57 1.08
C ASN A 35 16.63 -0.72 0.36
N ASP A 36 16.58 -0.72 -0.97
CA ASP A 36 16.88 -1.87 -1.84
C ASP A 36 15.92 -3.08 -1.71
N PHE A 37 14.81 -2.96 -0.99
CA PHE A 37 13.80 -4.01 -0.86
C PHE A 37 13.29 -4.48 -2.23
N LEU A 38 13.25 -3.60 -3.23
CA LEU A 38 12.86 -3.92 -4.60
C LEU A 38 13.59 -5.15 -5.15
N THR A 39 14.88 -5.28 -4.86
CA THR A 39 15.75 -6.35 -5.39
C THR A 39 16.11 -7.39 -4.34
N ARG A 40 16.00 -7.07 -3.05
CA ARG A 40 16.44 -7.91 -1.94
C ARG A 40 15.32 -8.43 -1.05
N PHE A 41 14.06 -8.32 -1.50
CA PHE A 41 12.90 -8.69 -0.68
C PHE A 41 12.96 -10.12 -0.11
N ASP A 42 13.53 -11.08 -0.84
CA ASP A 42 13.63 -12.47 -0.38
C ASP A 42 14.62 -12.60 0.78
N GLU A 43 15.78 -11.94 0.68
CA GLU A 43 16.77 -11.89 1.76
C GLU A 43 16.25 -11.16 3.00
N ASP A 44 15.55 -10.04 2.79
CA ASP A 44 15.00 -9.22 3.86
C ASP A 44 13.86 -9.97 4.60
N LEU A 45 12.99 -10.66 3.86
CA LEU A 45 11.94 -11.50 4.45
C LEU A 45 12.52 -12.70 5.20
N ALA A 46 13.57 -13.34 4.68
CA ALA A 46 14.29 -14.40 5.40
C ALA A 46 14.84 -13.87 6.73
N LEU A 47 15.49 -12.71 6.71
CA LEU A 47 16.03 -12.07 7.92
C LEU A 47 14.93 -11.73 8.93
N LEU A 48 13.79 -11.19 8.48
CA LEU A 48 12.65 -10.93 9.35
C LEU A 48 12.12 -12.22 10.00
N ALA A 49 12.02 -13.30 9.24
CA ALA A 49 11.61 -14.61 9.77
C ALA A 49 12.60 -15.15 10.81
N ASP A 50 13.91 -15.03 10.58
CA ASP A 50 14.95 -15.42 11.53
C ASP A 50 14.90 -14.61 12.83
N LEU A 51 14.44 -13.34 12.76
CA LEU A 51 14.19 -12.49 13.93
C LEU A 51 12.88 -12.83 14.65
N GLY A 52 12.08 -13.76 14.13
CA GLY A 52 10.81 -14.18 14.71
C GLY A 52 9.61 -13.33 14.29
N VAL A 53 9.76 -12.50 13.26
CA VAL A 53 8.62 -11.78 12.67
C VAL A 53 7.72 -12.79 11.96
N SER A 54 6.44 -12.81 12.34
CA SER A 54 5.45 -13.75 11.80
C SER A 54 4.40 -13.08 10.92
N ALA A 55 4.34 -11.74 10.92
CA ALA A 55 3.43 -10.98 10.09
C ALA A 55 4.05 -9.65 9.65
N VAL A 56 3.74 -9.22 8.44
CA VAL A 56 4.14 -7.90 7.94
C VAL A 56 2.95 -7.17 7.32
N ARG A 57 2.89 -5.85 7.55
CA ARG A 57 2.08 -4.96 6.73
C ARG A 57 2.94 -4.47 5.57
N LEU A 58 2.50 -4.72 4.36
CA LEU A 58 3.16 -4.28 3.12
C LEU A 58 2.26 -3.25 2.42
N GLY A 59 2.81 -2.09 2.09
CA GLY A 59 2.11 -1.08 1.30
C GLY A 59 2.01 -1.47 -0.18
N LEU A 60 0.81 -1.37 -0.76
CA LEU A 60 0.64 -1.37 -2.21
C LEU A 60 0.94 0.03 -2.76
N ASP A 61 1.78 0.10 -3.77
CA ASP A 61 1.99 1.34 -4.51
C ASP A 61 1.00 1.42 -5.67
N TRP A 62 -0.14 2.07 -5.40
CA TRP A 62 -1.20 2.24 -6.41
C TRP A 62 -0.69 2.96 -7.65
N ALA A 63 0.17 3.97 -7.50
CA ALA A 63 0.71 4.72 -8.62
C ALA A 63 1.58 3.86 -9.55
N ARG A 64 2.32 2.90 -9.00
CA ARG A 64 3.10 1.95 -9.79
C ARG A 64 2.26 0.85 -10.40
N LEU A 65 1.33 0.28 -9.61
CA LEU A 65 0.46 -0.81 -10.08
C LEU A 65 -0.55 -0.34 -11.13
N GLN A 66 -1.04 0.89 -11.02
CA GLN A 66 -2.02 1.44 -11.96
C GLN A 66 -1.62 2.85 -12.42
N PRO A 67 -0.59 2.95 -13.28
CA PRO A 67 -0.04 4.24 -13.72
C PRO A 67 -0.99 5.06 -14.59
N ALA A 68 -2.06 4.45 -15.11
CA ALA A 68 -3.14 5.12 -15.84
C ALA A 68 -4.48 4.43 -15.54
N PRO A 69 -5.63 5.12 -15.69
CA PRO A 69 -6.95 4.55 -15.44
C PRO A 69 -7.16 3.24 -16.22
N GLY A 70 -7.52 2.16 -15.52
CA GLY A 70 -7.80 0.85 -16.11
C GLY A 70 -6.58 0.10 -16.66
N ARG A 71 -5.37 0.60 -16.49
CA ARG A 71 -4.14 -0.04 -16.94
C ARG A 71 -3.32 -0.54 -15.75
N VAL A 72 -3.21 -1.85 -15.62
CA VAL A 72 -2.31 -2.51 -14.67
C VAL A 72 -0.92 -2.63 -15.29
N ASP A 73 0.09 -2.34 -14.51
CA ASP A 73 1.48 -2.58 -14.86
C ASP A 73 1.84 -4.04 -14.53
N ASP A 74 2.16 -4.83 -15.55
CA ASP A 74 2.41 -6.25 -15.43
C ASP A 74 3.69 -6.56 -14.64
N ASP A 75 4.72 -5.74 -14.78
CA ASP A 75 6.00 -5.95 -14.06
C ASP A 75 5.81 -5.73 -12.57
N TRP A 76 5.08 -4.68 -12.18
CA TRP A 76 4.76 -4.43 -10.76
C TRP A 76 3.80 -5.46 -10.19
N ARG A 77 2.82 -5.92 -10.96
CA ARG A 77 1.94 -7.02 -10.54
C ARG A 77 2.74 -8.29 -10.25
N GLU A 78 3.66 -8.67 -11.16
CA GLU A 78 4.51 -9.84 -10.99
C GLU A 78 5.47 -9.68 -9.81
N TRP A 79 6.04 -8.49 -9.63
CA TRP A 79 6.90 -8.20 -8.50
C TRP A 79 6.18 -8.41 -7.17
N TYR A 80 4.99 -7.83 -6.98
CA TYR A 80 4.20 -8.06 -5.76
C TYR A 80 3.84 -9.53 -5.57
N ALA A 81 3.47 -10.23 -6.64
CA ALA A 81 3.19 -11.67 -6.56
C ALA A 81 4.41 -12.47 -6.06
N ASN A 82 5.61 -12.11 -6.50
CA ASN A 82 6.86 -12.74 -6.07
C ASN A 82 7.19 -12.42 -4.60
N VAL A 83 6.96 -11.18 -4.15
CA VAL A 83 7.10 -10.80 -2.72
C VAL A 83 6.16 -11.62 -1.84
N LEU A 84 4.88 -11.73 -2.22
CA LEU A 84 3.89 -12.51 -1.47
C LEU A 84 4.26 -14.00 -1.42
N LEU A 85 4.74 -14.57 -2.52
CA LEU A 85 5.22 -15.95 -2.57
C LEU A 85 6.45 -16.14 -1.68
N SER A 86 7.37 -15.19 -1.64
CA SER A 86 8.54 -15.22 -0.78
C SER A 86 8.12 -15.16 0.70
N ALA A 87 7.25 -14.26 1.09
CA ALA A 87 6.73 -14.17 2.45
C ALA A 87 6.09 -15.50 2.89
N GLN A 88 5.29 -16.12 2.02
CA GLN A 88 4.69 -17.43 2.28
C GLN A 88 5.76 -18.53 2.52
N ARG A 89 6.83 -18.55 1.72
CA ARG A 89 7.94 -19.51 1.90
C ARG A 89 8.65 -19.35 3.23
N HIS A 90 8.77 -18.12 3.71
CA HIS A 90 9.38 -17.78 5.00
C HIS A 90 8.40 -17.84 6.19
N GLY A 91 7.14 -18.23 5.96
CA GLY A 91 6.13 -18.37 7.01
C GLY A 91 5.66 -17.04 7.58
N ILE A 92 5.71 -15.97 6.79
CA ILE A 92 5.28 -14.61 7.16
C ILE A 92 3.90 -14.34 6.57
N ASP A 93 2.94 -14.02 7.42
CA ASP A 93 1.62 -13.54 7.03
C ASP A 93 1.69 -12.12 6.51
N VAL A 94 1.13 -11.87 5.33
CA VAL A 94 1.12 -10.52 4.74
C VAL A 94 -0.25 -9.89 4.84
N TRP A 95 -0.28 -8.65 5.35
CA TRP A 95 -1.42 -7.75 5.33
C TRP A 95 -1.11 -6.62 4.36
N LEU A 96 -1.91 -6.45 3.32
CA LEU A 96 -1.68 -5.38 2.34
C LEU A 96 -2.37 -4.08 2.76
N ALA A 97 -1.64 -2.97 2.69
CA ALA A 97 -2.21 -1.63 2.82
C ALA A 97 -2.52 -1.07 1.43
N LEU A 98 -3.79 -0.79 1.17
CA LEU A 98 -4.28 -0.30 -0.12
C LEU A 98 -3.88 1.14 -0.39
N HIS A 99 -3.80 1.96 0.66
CA HIS A 99 -3.27 3.32 0.61
C HIS A 99 -2.48 3.63 1.90
N GLU A 100 -1.32 4.24 1.71
CA GLU A 100 -0.49 4.74 2.81
C GLU A 100 0.02 6.15 2.53
N HIS A 101 0.75 6.38 1.44
CA HIS A 101 1.43 7.65 1.19
C HIS A 101 1.19 8.23 -0.20
N THR A 102 1.07 7.38 -1.21
CA THR A 102 1.03 7.82 -2.60
C THR A 102 -0.29 7.47 -3.27
N VAL A 103 -0.71 8.30 -4.20
CA VAL A 103 -1.81 8.03 -5.13
C VAL A 103 -1.31 8.26 -6.56
N PRO A 104 -1.91 7.64 -7.58
CA PRO A 104 -1.60 7.94 -8.97
C PRO A 104 -1.91 9.41 -9.29
N ALA A 105 -1.07 10.06 -10.10
CA ALA A 105 -1.29 11.44 -10.53
C ALA A 105 -2.66 11.63 -11.18
N TRP A 106 -3.12 10.66 -11.98
CA TRP A 106 -4.45 10.73 -12.61
C TRP A 106 -5.61 10.70 -11.59
N PHE A 107 -5.44 10.08 -10.42
CA PHE A 107 -6.45 10.13 -9.35
C PHE A 107 -6.41 11.47 -8.61
N ASP A 108 -5.22 12.04 -8.46
CA ASP A 108 -5.05 13.37 -7.87
C ASP A 108 -5.63 14.46 -8.78
N ASP A 109 -5.45 14.36 -10.09
CA ASP A 109 -6.07 15.25 -11.11
C ASP A 109 -7.61 15.26 -11.02
N GLU A 110 -8.24 14.17 -10.59
CA GLU A 110 -9.69 14.05 -10.35
C GLU A 110 -10.12 14.60 -8.97
N GLY A 111 -9.18 15.11 -8.17
CA GLY A 111 -9.42 15.69 -6.86
C GLY A 111 -9.12 14.77 -5.67
N SER A 112 -8.60 13.56 -5.92
CA SER A 112 -8.15 12.62 -4.90
C SER A 112 -9.21 12.35 -3.82
N PHE A 113 -8.79 12.13 -2.59
CA PHE A 113 -9.69 11.95 -1.44
C PHE A 113 -10.39 13.26 -1.00
N ALA A 114 -10.00 14.42 -1.52
CA ALA A 114 -10.68 15.68 -1.26
C ALA A 114 -11.98 15.84 -2.08
N ASP A 115 -12.17 15.05 -3.13
CA ASP A 115 -13.40 15.01 -3.92
C ASP A 115 -14.21 13.75 -3.66
N GLY A 116 -15.42 13.91 -3.11
CA GLY A 116 -16.28 12.76 -2.75
C GLY A 116 -16.77 11.95 -3.95
N LYS A 117 -16.85 12.54 -5.15
CA LYS A 117 -17.23 11.84 -6.37
C LYS A 117 -16.05 10.99 -6.88
N ALA A 118 -14.85 11.56 -6.91
CA ALA A 118 -13.63 10.82 -7.27
C ALA A 118 -13.40 9.66 -6.30
N THR A 119 -13.47 9.91 -5.00
CA THR A 119 -13.34 8.88 -3.96
C THR A 119 -14.38 7.78 -4.13
N GLY A 120 -15.67 8.14 -4.20
CA GLY A 120 -16.76 7.17 -4.25
C GLY A 120 -16.83 6.35 -5.55
N LEU A 121 -16.18 6.81 -6.64
CA LEU A 121 -16.19 6.11 -7.93
C LEU A 121 -14.90 5.33 -8.19
N LEU A 122 -13.75 5.91 -7.86
CA LEU A 122 -12.44 5.39 -8.30
C LEU A 122 -11.79 4.53 -7.22
N TRP A 123 -11.97 4.88 -5.95
CA TRP A 123 -11.43 4.09 -4.84
C TRP A 123 -11.99 2.67 -4.76
N PRO A 124 -13.33 2.42 -4.83
CA PRO A 124 -13.84 1.06 -4.83
C PRO A 124 -13.31 0.20 -5.99
N ARG A 125 -13.09 0.80 -7.15
CA ARG A 125 -12.50 0.08 -8.31
C ARG A 125 -11.05 -0.34 -8.05
N TRP A 126 -10.29 0.50 -7.36
CA TRP A 126 -8.94 0.14 -6.91
C TRP A 126 -8.98 -1.00 -5.89
N VAL A 127 -9.89 -0.93 -4.92
CA VAL A 127 -10.09 -2.00 -3.91
C VAL A 127 -10.42 -3.32 -4.58
N GLU A 128 -11.37 -3.32 -5.52
CA GLU A 128 -11.75 -4.50 -6.30
C GLU A 128 -10.56 -5.06 -7.08
N LEU A 129 -9.83 -4.20 -7.80
CA LEU A 129 -8.65 -4.60 -8.55
C LEU A 129 -7.58 -5.23 -7.65
N ALA A 130 -7.26 -4.61 -6.53
CA ALA A 130 -6.28 -5.15 -5.59
C ALA A 130 -6.71 -6.51 -5.02
N ALA A 131 -8.00 -6.67 -4.72
CA ALA A 131 -8.56 -7.94 -4.25
C ALA A 131 -8.51 -9.03 -5.34
N GLU A 132 -8.78 -8.69 -6.59
CA GLU A 132 -8.65 -9.62 -7.73
C GLU A 132 -7.20 -10.06 -7.96
N LEU A 133 -6.24 -9.15 -7.81
CA LEU A 133 -4.82 -9.43 -8.06
C LEU A 133 -4.17 -10.27 -6.95
N PHE A 134 -4.54 -10.04 -5.69
CA PHE A 134 -3.76 -10.53 -4.55
C PHE A 134 -4.59 -11.18 -3.44
N GLY A 135 -5.94 -11.17 -3.52
CA GLY A 135 -6.81 -11.55 -2.41
C GLY A 135 -6.64 -12.97 -1.89
N ASP A 136 -6.25 -13.90 -2.76
CA ASP A 136 -6.01 -15.32 -2.43
C ASP A 136 -4.65 -15.57 -1.75
N ARG A 137 -3.79 -14.56 -1.63
CA ARG A 137 -2.39 -14.66 -1.17
C ARG A 137 -2.10 -13.87 0.09
N VAL A 138 -3.08 -13.17 0.65
CA VAL A 138 -2.89 -12.27 1.78
C VAL A 138 -3.74 -12.67 2.98
N SER A 139 -3.27 -12.37 4.18
CA SER A 139 -4.00 -12.65 5.42
C SER A 139 -5.04 -11.60 5.76
N GLY A 140 -4.94 -10.42 5.15
CA GLY A 140 -5.91 -9.34 5.34
C GLY A 140 -5.48 -8.02 4.70
N TRP A 141 -6.29 -6.98 4.98
CA TRP A 141 -6.20 -5.68 4.35
C TRP A 141 -6.23 -4.54 5.36
N PHE A 142 -5.43 -3.53 5.09
CA PHE A 142 -5.54 -2.20 5.68
C PHE A 142 -6.04 -1.25 4.58
N PRO A 143 -7.31 -0.83 4.57
CA PRO A 143 -7.81 0.03 3.51
C PRO A 143 -7.01 1.33 3.41
N ILE A 144 -6.88 2.06 4.51
CA ILE A 144 -6.17 3.33 4.56
C ILE A 144 -5.32 3.38 5.83
N VAL A 145 -4.04 3.68 5.67
CA VAL A 145 -3.12 3.93 6.77
C VAL A 145 -3.04 5.44 7.00
N ASP A 146 -3.14 5.86 8.26
CA ASP A 146 -3.11 7.27 8.65
C ASP A 146 -4.12 8.15 7.87
N PRO A 147 -5.43 7.96 8.05
CA PRO A 147 -6.43 8.73 7.32
C PRO A 147 -6.37 10.24 7.63
N VAL A 148 -5.96 10.62 8.84
CA VAL A 148 -5.81 12.03 9.23
C VAL A 148 -4.67 12.69 8.47
N GLY A 149 -3.51 12.07 8.43
CA GLY A 149 -2.39 12.57 7.64
C GLY A 149 -2.66 12.55 6.14
N THR A 150 -3.40 11.54 5.66
CA THR A 150 -3.86 11.47 4.27
C THR A 150 -4.77 12.66 3.93
N ALA A 151 -5.78 12.95 4.75
CA ALA A 151 -6.64 14.12 4.54
C ALA A 151 -5.85 15.44 4.54
N ALA A 152 -4.88 15.58 5.44
CA ALA A 152 -4.03 16.77 5.51
C ALA A 152 -3.12 16.93 4.28
N ARG A 153 -2.63 15.83 3.71
CA ARG A 153 -1.76 15.87 2.51
C ARG A 153 -2.53 16.19 1.23
N TRP A 154 -3.68 15.52 1.05
CA TRP A 154 -4.40 15.55 -0.22
C TRP A 154 -5.48 16.62 -0.28
N ALA A 155 -5.94 17.18 0.83
CA ALA A 155 -6.74 18.38 0.83
C ALA A 155 -5.84 19.61 0.92
N HIS A 156 -5.30 20.05 -0.20
CA HIS A 156 -4.41 21.22 -0.30
C HIS A 156 -5.01 22.52 0.29
N ASP A 157 -6.35 22.59 0.36
CA ASP A 157 -7.08 23.65 1.06
C ASP A 157 -7.47 23.13 2.46
N PRO A 158 -7.01 23.75 3.57
CA PRO A 158 -7.37 23.33 4.93
C PRO A 158 -8.88 23.26 5.19
N ARG A 159 -9.67 24.03 4.45
CA ARG A 159 -11.15 24.01 4.54
C ARG A 159 -11.75 22.71 4.01
N LYS A 160 -11.01 21.94 3.22
CA LYS A 160 -11.41 20.64 2.68
C LYS A 160 -10.92 19.45 3.50
N HIS A 161 -10.16 19.67 4.59
CA HIS A 161 -9.66 18.56 5.41
C HIS A 161 -10.79 17.75 6.04
N GLU A 162 -11.86 18.41 6.48
CA GLU A 162 -13.03 17.73 7.05
C GLU A 162 -13.75 16.90 5.99
N ASP A 163 -13.96 17.45 4.80
CA ASP A 163 -14.56 16.73 3.67
C ASP A 163 -13.73 15.52 3.28
N ALA A 164 -12.40 15.68 3.21
CA ALA A 164 -11.49 14.57 2.91
C ALA A 164 -11.53 13.48 3.98
N LEU A 165 -11.60 13.84 5.27
CA LEU A 165 -11.76 12.86 6.36
C LEU A 165 -13.09 12.11 6.26
N VAL A 166 -14.18 12.80 5.94
CA VAL A 166 -15.48 12.17 5.73
C VAL A 166 -15.42 11.20 4.54
N ASN A 167 -14.84 11.62 3.43
CA ASN A 167 -14.67 10.77 2.25
C ASN A 167 -13.84 9.51 2.55
N LEU A 168 -12.75 9.66 3.30
CA LEU A 168 -11.91 8.53 3.74
C LEU A 168 -12.62 7.60 4.73
N ALA A 169 -13.55 8.11 5.53
CA ALA A 169 -14.31 7.30 6.48
C ALA A 169 -15.41 6.46 5.81
N VAL A 170 -15.82 6.82 4.59
CA VAL A 170 -16.85 6.10 3.82
C VAL A 170 -16.27 5.34 2.61
N ALA A 171 -14.97 5.48 2.37
CA ALA A 171 -14.22 4.76 1.34
C ALA A 171 -13.94 3.32 1.77
#